data_c3ef2d8f2b23e567d8f010d6b91d36d3
#
_entry.id   c3ef2d8f2b23e567d8f010d6b91d36d3
#
_cell.length_a   1.000
_cell.length_b   1.000
_cell.length_c   1.000
_cell.angle_alpha   90.00
_cell.angle_beta   90.00
_cell.angle_gamma   90.00
#
_symmetry.space_group_name_H-M   'P 1'
#
loop_
_entity.id
_entity.type
_entity.pdbx_description
1 polymer ?
#
loop_
_entity_poly.entity_id
_entity_poly.type
_entity_poly.pdbx_seq_one_letter_code
_entity_poly.pdbx_strand_id
1 'polypeptide(L)'
;MRVAIVGAGAVGRSIASELLGNGHSVMLIEKNGSRVKPKAVPGAEWVQADACEVSSLEEAQLATCDVVVAATGDDKANLVVSLLAKTEFAVNRVVARINHPANEWLFNEAWGVDVAVSTPRVLASLVEEAVEVGDVVRLFGIREGQANLVELTLPDNAPCAGLPVRDLSLPKDTTLVGIVRGRRVISPSPEEPLEPGDELLFVAAPDAEDALRRSVLPG
;
A
#
# COMPACT_ATOMS: atom_id res chain seq x y z
N MET A 1 -13.56 14.76 -1.25
CA MET A 1 -12.92 14.78 0.07
C MET A 1 -11.82 15.83 0.05
N ARG A 2 -11.55 16.47 1.19
CA ARG A 2 -10.39 17.37 1.36
C ARG A 2 -9.23 16.58 1.96
N VAL A 3 -8.09 16.55 1.27
CA VAL A 3 -6.93 15.75 1.66
C VAL A 3 -5.73 16.68 1.89
N ALA A 4 -5.13 16.63 3.07
CA ALA A 4 -3.86 17.29 3.34
C ALA A 4 -2.70 16.30 3.12
N ILE A 5 -1.72 16.71 2.34
CA ILE A 5 -0.49 15.94 2.10
C ILE A 5 0.68 16.70 2.70
N VAL A 6 1.34 16.10 3.67
CA VAL A 6 2.51 16.67 4.33
C VAL A 6 3.78 16.14 3.66
N GLY A 7 4.57 17.07 3.12
CA GLY A 7 5.77 16.79 2.33
C GLY A 7 5.53 16.91 0.84
N ALA A 8 6.00 18.02 0.23
CA ALA A 8 5.90 18.26 -1.20
C ALA A 8 7.14 17.78 -1.99
N GLY A 9 7.70 16.64 -1.57
CA GLY A 9 8.71 15.91 -2.33
C GLY A 9 8.12 15.29 -3.61
N ALA A 10 8.90 14.48 -4.33
CA ALA A 10 8.42 13.81 -5.55
C ALA A 10 7.17 12.97 -5.29
N VAL A 11 7.18 12.15 -4.23
CA VAL A 11 6.06 11.27 -3.87
C VAL A 11 4.82 12.09 -3.50
N GLY A 12 4.93 13.07 -2.59
CA GLY A 12 3.78 13.89 -2.17
C GLY A 12 3.13 14.64 -3.34
N ARG A 13 3.93 15.20 -4.25
CA ARG A 13 3.39 15.86 -5.46
C ARG A 13 2.72 14.88 -6.42
N SER A 14 3.27 13.67 -6.56
CA SER A 14 2.66 12.63 -7.39
C SER A 14 1.29 12.22 -6.85
N ILE A 15 1.21 11.95 -5.54
CA ILE A 15 -0.05 11.64 -4.85
C ILE A 15 -1.05 12.80 -5.02
N ALA A 16 -0.58 14.05 -4.83
CA ALA A 16 -1.44 15.23 -4.98
C ALA A 16 -2.05 15.34 -6.38
N SER A 17 -1.24 15.14 -7.42
CA SER A 17 -1.71 15.18 -8.82
C SER A 17 -2.75 14.09 -9.11
N GLU A 18 -2.54 12.89 -8.63
CA GLU A 18 -3.45 11.76 -8.79
C GLU A 18 -4.79 12.03 -8.10
N LEU A 19 -4.76 12.48 -6.84
CA LEU A 19 -5.98 12.78 -6.08
C LEU A 19 -6.77 13.95 -6.66
N LEU A 20 -6.10 14.97 -7.20
CA LEU A 20 -6.76 16.06 -7.94
C LEU A 20 -7.43 15.52 -9.21
N GLY A 21 -6.76 14.63 -9.95
CA GLY A 21 -7.33 13.96 -11.12
C GLY A 21 -8.59 13.15 -10.80
N ASN A 22 -8.67 12.60 -9.59
CA ASN A 22 -9.81 11.86 -9.08
C ASN A 22 -10.89 12.76 -8.44
N GLY A 23 -10.78 14.09 -8.54
CA GLY A 23 -11.79 15.05 -8.11
C GLY A 23 -11.76 15.38 -6.62
N HIS A 24 -10.65 15.10 -5.91
CA HIS A 24 -10.46 15.52 -4.53
C HIS A 24 -9.91 16.94 -4.42
N SER A 25 -10.19 17.64 -3.33
CA SER A 25 -9.50 18.88 -2.98
C SER A 25 -8.22 18.55 -2.22
N VAL A 26 -7.08 19.07 -2.68
CA VAL A 26 -5.78 18.73 -2.11
C VAL A 26 -5.08 19.96 -1.58
N MET A 27 -4.56 19.86 -0.35
CA MET A 27 -3.65 20.81 0.27
C MET A 27 -2.27 20.15 0.43
N LEU A 28 -1.21 20.83 -0.04
CA LEU A 28 0.17 20.42 0.15
C LEU A 28 0.83 21.30 1.22
N ILE A 29 1.34 20.67 2.27
CA ILE A 29 2.07 21.33 3.36
C ILE A 29 3.55 20.98 3.21
N GLU A 30 4.41 22.00 3.13
CA GLU A 30 5.85 21.83 2.96
C GLU A 30 6.61 22.83 3.83
N LYS A 31 7.54 22.33 4.66
CA LYS A 31 8.37 23.15 5.54
C LYS A 31 9.40 23.98 4.76
N ASN A 32 10.00 23.39 3.73
CA ASN A 32 11.05 24.03 2.95
C ASN A 32 10.45 24.89 1.82
N GLY A 33 10.51 26.23 1.97
CA GLY A 33 9.99 27.17 0.98
C GLY A 33 10.54 26.96 -0.44
N SER A 34 11.77 26.46 -0.59
CA SER A 34 12.34 26.18 -1.92
C SER A 34 11.63 25.02 -2.65
N ARG A 35 10.90 24.20 -1.93
CA ARG A 35 10.09 23.09 -2.45
C ARG A 35 8.62 23.45 -2.67
N VAL A 36 8.17 24.59 -2.20
CA VAL A 36 6.85 25.13 -2.49
C VAL A 36 6.82 25.60 -3.94
N LYS A 37 6.19 24.82 -4.80
CA LYS A 37 6.17 25.02 -6.26
C LYS A 37 4.74 24.87 -6.80
N PRO A 38 3.87 25.88 -6.66
CA PRO A 38 2.46 25.79 -7.06
C PRO A 38 2.25 25.37 -8.52
N LYS A 39 3.17 25.76 -9.42
CA LYS A 39 3.11 25.34 -10.82
C LYS A 39 3.36 23.84 -11.05
N ALA A 40 3.95 23.14 -10.09
CA ALA A 40 4.24 21.71 -10.23
C ALA A 40 2.99 20.83 -9.99
N VAL A 41 2.01 21.33 -9.22
CA VAL A 41 0.72 20.66 -9.01
C VAL A 41 -0.37 21.75 -9.09
N PRO A 42 -0.81 22.09 -10.30
CA PRO A 42 -1.87 23.07 -10.50
C PRO A 42 -3.18 22.58 -9.88
N GLY A 43 -3.86 23.46 -9.14
CA GLY A 43 -5.11 23.11 -8.46
C GLY A 43 -4.97 22.66 -7.00
N ALA A 44 -3.75 22.36 -6.52
CA ALA A 44 -3.52 22.16 -5.10
C ALA A 44 -3.42 23.50 -4.36
N GLU A 45 -3.95 23.54 -3.14
CA GLU A 45 -3.64 24.58 -2.16
C GLU A 45 -2.22 24.30 -1.61
N TRP A 46 -1.39 25.35 -1.49
CA TRP A 46 -0.03 25.22 -0.99
C TRP A 46 0.18 26.01 0.29
N VAL A 47 0.64 25.34 1.32
CA VAL A 47 0.94 25.94 2.62
C VAL A 47 2.41 25.70 2.95
N GLN A 48 3.15 26.78 3.19
CA GLN A 48 4.51 26.67 3.74
C GLN A 48 4.42 26.66 5.26
N ALA A 49 4.58 25.49 5.87
CA ALA A 49 4.46 25.29 7.31
C ALA A 49 5.27 24.09 7.80
N ASP A 50 5.69 24.12 9.06
CA ASP A 50 6.23 22.95 9.74
C ASP A 50 5.05 22.14 10.32
N ALA A 51 4.77 21.01 9.69
CA ALA A 51 3.68 20.13 10.11
C ALA A 51 3.94 19.37 11.43
N CYS A 52 5.09 19.53 12.05
CA CYS A 52 5.36 19.05 13.40
C CYS A 52 4.99 20.06 14.49
N GLU A 53 4.44 21.23 14.12
CA GLU A 53 4.01 22.28 15.03
C GLU A 53 2.48 22.43 14.99
N VAL A 54 1.83 22.38 16.16
CA VAL A 54 0.36 22.48 16.28
C VAL A 54 -0.15 23.80 15.70
N SER A 55 0.48 24.92 16.04
CA SER A 55 0.08 26.25 15.55
C SER A 55 0.11 26.35 14.02
N SER A 56 1.13 25.75 13.40
CA SER A 56 1.24 25.72 11.93
C SER A 56 0.12 24.91 11.28
N LEU A 57 -0.29 23.83 11.91
CA LEU A 57 -1.40 22.98 11.43
C LEU A 57 -2.77 23.62 11.69
N GLU A 58 -2.92 24.40 12.79
CA GLU A 58 -4.10 25.24 13.05
C GLU A 58 -4.28 26.31 11.96
N GLU A 59 -3.21 27.06 11.64
CA GLU A 59 -3.22 28.06 10.58
C GLU A 59 -3.54 27.44 9.20
N ALA A 60 -3.05 26.23 8.94
CA ALA A 60 -3.37 25.43 7.75
C ALA A 60 -4.81 24.86 7.76
N GLN A 61 -5.58 25.06 8.85
CA GLN A 61 -6.92 24.52 9.02
C GLN A 61 -7.01 23.00 8.85
N LEU A 62 -6.04 22.25 9.40
CA LEU A 62 -5.96 20.80 9.23
C LEU A 62 -7.24 20.08 9.68
N ALA A 63 -7.92 20.59 10.71
CA ALA A 63 -9.21 20.03 11.20
C ALA A 63 -10.32 20.00 10.14
N THR A 64 -10.20 20.74 9.04
CA THR A 64 -11.16 20.71 7.94
C THR A 64 -10.89 19.61 6.92
N CYS A 65 -9.81 18.86 7.08
CA CYS A 65 -9.43 17.78 6.17
C CYS A 65 -10.05 16.45 6.60
N ASP A 66 -10.54 15.70 5.63
CA ASP A 66 -11.09 14.35 5.84
C ASP A 66 -9.95 13.31 6.03
N VAL A 67 -8.82 13.55 5.35
CA VAL A 67 -7.67 12.65 5.32
C VAL A 67 -6.38 13.45 5.42
N VAL A 68 -5.41 12.92 6.18
CA VAL A 68 -4.02 13.40 6.19
C VAL A 68 -3.11 12.32 5.64
N VAL A 69 -2.22 12.69 4.72
CA VAL A 69 -1.17 11.83 4.18
C VAL A 69 0.19 12.36 4.62
N ALA A 70 0.83 11.69 5.57
CA ALA A 70 2.18 12.01 6.01
C ALA A 70 3.19 11.36 5.05
N ALA A 71 3.71 12.12 4.09
CA ALA A 71 4.53 11.65 2.97
C ALA A 71 5.91 12.33 2.89
N THR A 72 6.44 12.77 4.02
CA THR A 72 7.79 13.36 4.07
C THR A 72 8.88 12.29 3.89
N GLY A 73 10.12 12.73 3.69
CA GLY A 73 11.29 11.84 3.66
C GLY A 73 11.83 11.45 5.05
N ASP A 74 11.16 11.83 6.12
CA ASP A 74 11.57 11.58 7.51
C ASP A 74 10.46 10.84 8.27
N ASP A 75 10.74 9.61 8.69
CA ASP A 75 9.79 8.77 9.41
C ASP A 75 9.36 9.37 10.75
N LYS A 76 10.25 10.10 11.44
CA LYS A 76 9.91 10.78 12.70
C LYS A 76 8.91 11.90 12.47
N ALA A 77 9.11 12.69 11.42
CA ALA A 77 8.15 13.72 11.04
C ALA A 77 6.80 13.11 10.66
N ASN A 78 6.80 12.00 9.90
CA ASN A 78 5.57 11.32 9.52
C ASN A 78 4.80 10.80 10.74
N LEU A 79 5.48 10.25 11.76
CA LEU A 79 4.85 9.82 13.01
C LEU A 79 4.27 10.99 13.81
N VAL A 80 5.04 12.08 13.97
CA VAL A 80 4.56 13.27 14.68
C VAL A 80 3.34 13.87 14.01
N VAL A 81 3.37 14.04 12.70
CA VAL A 81 2.22 14.54 11.92
C VAL A 81 1.00 13.64 12.09
N SER A 82 1.18 12.32 12.04
CA SER A 82 0.10 11.35 12.21
C SER A 82 -0.54 11.46 13.58
N LEU A 83 0.28 11.54 14.63
CA LEU A 83 -0.19 11.68 16.00
C LEU A 83 -0.98 12.99 16.18
N LEU A 84 -0.41 14.13 15.76
CA LEU A 84 -1.06 15.44 15.86
C LEU A 84 -2.39 15.48 15.09
N ALA A 85 -2.41 14.93 13.87
CA ALA A 85 -3.63 14.87 13.06
C ALA A 85 -4.78 14.15 13.79
N LYS A 86 -4.47 13.08 14.55
CA LYS A 86 -5.47 12.34 15.32
C LYS A 86 -5.83 13.03 16.64
N THR A 87 -4.83 13.40 17.44
CA THR A 87 -5.07 13.84 18.83
C THR A 87 -5.50 15.28 18.93
N GLU A 88 -4.95 16.18 18.11
CA GLU A 88 -5.24 17.61 18.19
C GLU A 88 -6.31 18.06 17.18
N PHE A 89 -6.35 17.42 16.00
CA PHE A 89 -7.23 17.85 14.90
C PHE A 89 -8.37 16.88 14.59
N ALA A 90 -8.45 15.74 15.28
CA ALA A 90 -9.48 14.72 15.13
C ALA A 90 -9.73 14.28 13.67
N VAL A 91 -8.67 14.23 12.87
CA VAL A 91 -8.77 13.80 11.46
C VAL A 91 -9.20 12.35 11.37
N ASN A 92 -10.22 12.08 10.57
CA ASN A 92 -10.84 10.75 10.49
C ASN A 92 -9.87 9.67 10.00
N ARG A 93 -9.03 9.98 9.02
CA ARG A 93 -8.11 9.01 8.43
C ARG A 93 -6.71 9.58 8.21
N VAL A 94 -5.72 8.85 8.68
CA VAL A 94 -4.30 9.18 8.51
C VAL A 94 -3.58 8.06 7.79
N VAL A 95 -2.95 8.40 6.68
CA VAL A 95 -2.09 7.51 5.89
C VAL A 95 -0.66 7.97 6.09
N ALA A 96 0.25 7.09 6.46
CA ALA A 96 1.64 7.44 6.67
C ALA A 96 2.60 6.61 5.81
N ARG A 97 3.52 7.32 5.17
CA ARG A 97 4.61 6.71 4.43
C ARG A 97 5.72 6.28 5.38
N ILE A 98 6.19 5.06 5.20
CA ILE A 98 7.38 4.53 5.85
C ILE A 98 8.55 4.62 4.85
N ASN A 99 9.60 5.33 5.22
CA ASN A 99 10.81 5.43 4.41
C ASN A 99 11.79 4.31 4.72
N HIS A 100 11.85 3.88 5.99
CA HIS A 100 12.78 2.85 6.44
C HIS A 100 12.03 1.65 7.02
N PRO A 101 12.11 0.45 6.40
CA PRO A 101 11.35 -0.72 6.85
C PRO A 101 11.57 -1.11 8.31
N ALA A 102 12.75 -0.81 8.89
CA ALA A 102 13.05 -1.06 10.30
C ALA A 102 12.16 -0.25 11.28
N ASN A 103 11.52 0.83 10.81
CA ASN A 103 10.63 1.68 11.61
C ASN A 103 9.15 1.26 11.51
N GLU A 104 8.82 0.27 10.70
CA GLU A 104 7.43 -0.10 10.38
C GLU A 104 6.60 -0.42 11.62
N TRP A 105 7.19 -1.04 12.63
CA TRP A 105 6.53 -1.39 13.89
C TRP A 105 6.00 -0.19 14.68
N LEU A 106 6.52 1.03 14.41
CA LEU A 106 6.04 2.28 15.02
C LEU A 106 4.76 2.81 14.37
N PHE A 107 4.53 2.48 13.09
CA PHE A 107 3.43 3.04 12.31
C PHE A 107 2.13 2.25 12.56
N ASN A 108 1.50 2.53 13.67
CA ASN A 108 0.29 1.85 14.14
C ASN A 108 -0.69 2.86 14.79
N GLU A 109 -1.82 2.39 15.27
CA GLU A 109 -2.87 3.22 15.89
C GLU A 109 -2.37 4.05 17.08
N ALA A 110 -1.42 3.55 17.88
CA ALA A 110 -0.85 4.31 19.01
C ALA A 110 -0.13 5.58 18.56
N TRP A 111 0.35 5.61 17.32
CA TRP A 111 0.93 6.78 16.66
C TRP A 111 -0.05 7.51 15.73
N GLY A 112 -1.33 7.20 15.80
CA GLY A 112 -2.37 7.84 15.01
C GLY A 112 -2.36 7.44 13.53
N VAL A 113 -1.75 6.31 13.17
CA VAL A 113 -1.67 5.83 11.79
C VAL A 113 -2.76 4.80 11.53
N ASP A 114 -3.68 5.08 10.61
CA ASP A 114 -4.69 4.13 10.17
C ASP A 114 -4.20 3.24 9.01
N VAL A 115 -3.33 3.79 8.15
CA VAL A 115 -2.75 3.05 7.03
C VAL A 115 -1.27 3.36 6.92
N ALA A 116 -0.45 2.35 7.08
CA ALA A 116 1.00 2.45 6.92
C ALA A 116 1.43 1.92 5.54
N VAL A 117 2.22 2.71 4.80
CA VAL A 117 2.69 2.34 3.46
C VAL A 117 4.22 2.36 3.41
N SER A 118 4.83 1.19 3.38
CA SER A 118 6.27 1.05 3.20
C SER A 118 6.61 1.05 1.71
N THR A 119 7.00 2.21 1.19
CA THR A 119 7.40 2.35 -0.22
C THR A 119 8.53 1.37 -0.61
N PRO A 120 9.60 1.17 0.20
CA PRO A 120 10.64 0.20 -0.13
C PRO A 120 10.12 -1.24 -0.21
N ARG A 121 9.21 -1.64 0.68
CA ARG A 121 8.64 -3.01 0.63
C ARG A 121 7.77 -3.23 -0.60
N VAL A 122 6.90 -2.27 -0.93
CA VAL A 122 6.06 -2.37 -2.13
C VAL A 122 6.92 -2.49 -3.38
N LEU A 123 7.99 -1.67 -3.50
CA LEU A 123 8.90 -1.77 -4.63
C LEU A 123 9.67 -3.08 -4.64
N ALA A 124 10.15 -3.56 -3.49
CA ALA A 124 10.86 -4.83 -3.39
C ALA A 124 9.94 -6.00 -3.83
N SER A 125 8.70 -6.04 -3.35
CA SER A 125 7.74 -7.08 -3.73
C SER A 125 7.47 -7.10 -5.25
N LEU A 126 7.32 -5.94 -5.88
CA LEU A 126 7.13 -5.84 -7.33
C LEU A 126 8.38 -6.26 -8.12
N VAL A 127 9.58 -6.04 -7.56
CA VAL A 127 10.84 -6.51 -8.16
C VAL A 127 10.98 -8.02 -7.99
N GLU A 128 10.67 -8.56 -6.82
CA GLU A 128 10.67 -10.00 -6.54
C GLU A 128 9.71 -10.72 -7.49
N GLU A 129 8.47 -10.23 -7.63
CA GLU A 129 7.49 -10.76 -8.60
C GLU A 129 8.03 -10.76 -10.03
N ALA A 130 8.75 -9.71 -10.44
CA ALA A 130 9.29 -9.60 -11.80
C ALA A 130 10.51 -10.51 -12.07
N VAL A 131 11.23 -10.96 -11.04
CA VAL A 131 12.49 -11.73 -11.19
C VAL A 131 12.36 -13.17 -10.75
N GLU A 132 11.42 -13.52 -9.88
CA GLU A 132 11.22 -14.87 -9.35
C GLU A 132 9.97 -15.52 -9.95
N VAL A 133 10.18 -16.46 -10.88
CA VAL A 133 9.12 -17.36 -11.34
C VAL A 133 9.09 -18.57 -10.41
N GLY A 134 7.93 -18.82 -9.80
CA GLY A 134 7.73 -20.01 -8.96
C GLY A 134 8.01 -19.82 -7.47
N ASP A 135 7.87 -18.62 -6.96
CA ASP A 135 7.77 -18.34 -5.52
C ASP A 135 6.48 -17.58 -5.18
N VAL A 136 6.10 -17.55 -3.91
CA VAL A 136 4.96 -16.78 -3.40
C VAL A 136 5.43 -15.35 -3.11
N VAL A 137 4.93 -14.40 -3.87
CA VAL A 137 5.27 -12.99 -3.73
C VAL A 137 4.12 -12.22 -3.08
N ARG A 138 4.41 -11.51 -1.98
CA ARG A 138 3.44 -10.65 -1.33
C ARG A 138 3.35 -9.31 -2.04
N LEU A 139 2.23 -9.04 -2.70
CA LEU A 139 1.99 -7.78 -3.40
C LEU A 139 1.68 -6.64 -2.42
N PHE A 140 0.70 -6.83 -1.52
CA PHE A 140 0.40 -5.87 -0.45
C PHE A 140 -0.47 -6.46 0.67
N GLY A 141 -0.40 -5.84 1.87
CA GLY A 141 -1.23 -6.18 3.01
C GLY A 141 -2.62 -5.53 2.94
N ILE A 142 -3.64 -6.25 3.36
CA ILE A 142 -5.04 -5.81 3.44
C ILE A 142 -5.40 -5.71 4.93
N ARG A 143 -6.16 -4.66 5.30
CA ARG A 143 -6.65 -4.45 6.68
C ARG A 143 -5.54 -4.60 7.74
N GLU A 144 -4.55 -3.69 7.68
CA GLU A 144 -3.47 -3.64 8.70
C GLU A 144 -2.69 -4.95 8.85
N GLY A 145 -2.55 -5.72 7.75
CA GLY A 145 -1.80 -6.96 7.75
C GLY A 145 -2.58 -8.17 8.25
N GLN A 146 -3.91 -8.08 8.42
CA GLN A 146 -4.75 -9.23 8.76
C GLN A 146 -4.88 -10.23 7.61
N ALA A 147 -4.71 -9.77 6.37
CA ALA A 147 -4.63 -10.59 5.17
C ALA A 147 -3.65 -9.96 4.18
N ASN A 148 -3.08 -10.78 3.31
CA ASN A 148 -2.20 -10.35 2.25
C ASN A 148 -2.78 -10.76 0.89
N LEU A 149 -2.63 -9.89 -0.11
CA LEU A 149 -2.73 -10.29 -1.49
C LEU A 149 -1.35 -10.83 -1.88
N VAL A 150 -1.33 -12.09 -2.30
CA VAL A 150 -0.11 -12.77 -2.74
C VAL A 150 -0.29 -13.27 -4.16
N GLU A 151 0.78 -13.29 -4.92
CA GLU A 151 0.85 -13.80 -6.28
C GLU A 151 1.81 -14.99 -6.30
N LEU A 152 1.56 -15.93 -7.23
CA LEU A 152 2.42 -17.04 -7.53
C LEU A 152 2.30 -17.37 -9.00
N THR A 153 3.40 -17.24 -9.74
CA THR A 153 3.49 -17.76 -11.12
C THR A 153 3.77 -19.26 -11.10
N LEU A 154 2.86 -20.03 -11.68
CA LEU A 154 2.92 -21.50 -11.65
C LEU A 154 4.07 -22.02 -12.54
N PRO A 155 5.11 -22.66 -11.98
CA PRO A 155 6.21 -23.21 -12.77
C PRO A 155 5.79 -24.47 -13.55
N ASP A 156 6.55 -24.81 -14.60
CA ASP A 156 6.28 -25.96 -15.46
C ASP A 156 6.18 -27.31 -14.71
N ASN A 157 6.90 -27.43 -13.61
CA ASN A 157 6.97 -28.65 -12.80
C ASN A 157 6.08 -28.60 -11.55
N ALA A 158 5.13 -27.66 -11.47
CA ALA A 158 4.23 -27.55 -10.33
C ALA A 158 3.35 -28.81 -10.17
N PRO A 159 3.20 -29.34 -8.95
CA PRO A 159 2.39 -30.53 -8.71
C PRO A 159 0.91 -30.36 -9.09
N CYS A 160 0.42 -29.12 -9.06
CA CYS A 160 -0.97 -28.77 -9.39
C CYS A 160 -1.18 -28.41 -10.87
N ALA A 161 -0.13 -28.41 -11.70
CA ALA A 161 -0.27 -28.14 -13.13
C ALA A 161 -1.14 -29.22 -13.80
N GLY A 162 -2.15 -28.80 -14.55
CA GLY A 162 -3.14 -29.64 -15.18
C GLY A 162 -4.30 -30.11 -14.29
N LEU A 163 -4.26 -29.83 -12.98
CA LEU A 163 -5.37 -30.11 -12.08
C LEU A 163 -6.42 -29.01 -12.14
N PRO A 164 -7.71 -29.33 -11.98
CA PRO A 164 -8.76 -28.34 -11.84
C PRO A 164 -8.65 -27.63 -10.47
N VAL A 165 -9.11 -26.38 -10.39
CA VAL A 165 -9.04 -25.54 -9.17
C VAL A 165 -9.63 -26.25 -7.95
N ARG A 166 -10.70 -27.04 -8.10
CA ARG A 166 -11.32 -27.80 -6.98
C ARG A 166 -10.37 -28.79 -6.30
N ASP A 167 -9.36 -29.28 -7.02
CA ASP A 167 -8.40 -30.26 -6.50
C ASP A 167 -7.18 -29.60 -5.85
N LEU A 168 -7.14 -28.24 -5.85
CA LEU A 168 -6.10 -27.49 -5.20
C LEU A 168 -6.27 -27.52 -3.68
N SER A 169 -5.31 -28.09 -2.97
CA SER A 169 -5.33 -28.18 -1.52
C SER A 169 -4.78 -26.90 -0.90
N LEU A 170 -5.65 -25.93 -0.62
CA LEU A 170 -5.27 -24.65 -0.04
C LEU A 170 -5.20 -24.73 1.49
N PRO A 171 -4.27 -24.01 2.13
CA PRO A 171 -4.25 -23.84 3.57
C PRO A 171 -5.52 -23.15 4.06
N LYS A 172 -5.80 -23.32 5.36
CA LYS A 172 -6.86 -22.56 6.02
C LYS A 172 -6.62 -21.05 5.87
N ASP A 173 -7.70 -20.28 5.80
CA ASP A 173 -7.66 -18.82 5.67
C ASP A 173 -6.88 -18.33 4.41
N THR A 174 -6.98 -19.14 3.33
CA THR A 174 -6.43 -18.82 2.01
C THR A 174 -7.48 -19.06 0.93
N THR A 175 -7.58 -18.14 -0.02
CA THR A 175 -8.53 -18.22 -1.13
C THR A 175 -7.86 -17.80 -2.44
N LEU A 176 -8.00 -18.61 -3.50
CA LEU A 176 -7.65 -18.22 -4.88
C LEU A 176 -8.73 -17.26 -5.38
N VAL A 177 -8.33 -16.03 -5.74
CA VAL A 177 -9.27 -14.97 -6.15
C VAL A 177 -9.23 -14.65 -7.63
N GLY A 178 -8.18 -15.05 -8.33
CA GLY A 178 -8.01 -14.81 -9.75
C GLY A 178 -6.89 -15.63 -10.35
N ILE A 179 -6.97 -15.85 -11.66
CA ILE A 179 -5.91 -16.47 -12.47
C ILE A 179 -5.66 -15.50 -13.63
N VAL A 180 -4.40 -15.14 -13.87
CA VAL A 180 -4.00 -14.39 -15.05
C VAL A 180 -3.18 -15.31 -15.96
N ARG A 181 -3.71 -15.58 -17.16
CA ARG A 181 -3.08 -16.44 -18.17
C ARG A 181 -2.74 -15.60 -19.38
N GLY A 182 -1.51 -15.19 -19.49
CA GLY A 182 -1.04 -14.27 -20.50
C GLY A 182 -1.73 -12.91 -20.38
N ARG A 183 -2.69 -12.60 -21.24
CA ARG A 183 -3.45 -11.33 -21.21
C ARG A 183 -4.91 -11.49 -20.77
N ARG A 184 -5.29 -12.64 -20.27
CA ARG A 184 -6.66 -12.96 -19.89
C ARG A 184 -6.77 -13.10 -18.39
N VAL A 185 -7.79 -12.46 -17.82
CA VAL A 185 -8.20 -12.67 -16.43
C VAL A 185 -9.26 -13.77 -16.42
N ILE A 186 -9.03 -14.82 -15.64
CA ILE A 186 -9.88 -15.99 -15.53
C ILE A 186 -10.43 -16.06 -14.11
N SER A 187 -11.74 -16.24 -13.98
CA SER A 187 -12.35 -16.54 -12.68
C SER A 187 -11.99 -17.98 -12.29
N PRO A 188 -11.53 -18.23 -11.05
CA PRO A 188 -11.13 -19.56 -10.60
C PRO A 188 -12.37 -20.44 -10.36
N SER A 189 -13.02 -20.88 -11.45
CA SER A 189 -14.13 -21.83 -11.35
C SER A 189 -13.61 -23.22 -10.94
N PRO A 190 -14.41 -24.05 -10.25
CA PRO A 190 -13.97 -25.37 -9.78
C PRO A 190 -13.40 -26.28 -10.88
N GLU A 191 -13.90 -26.15 -12.10
CA GLU A 191 -13.49 -26.96 -13.26
C GLU A 191 -12.33 -26.37 -14.06
N GLU A 192 -11.91 -25.13 -13.77
CA GLU A 192 -10.81 -24.47 -14.52
C GLU A 192 -9.50 -25.23 -14.27
N PRO A 193 -8.83 -25.73 -15.32
CA PRO A 193 -7.53 -26.36 -15.16
C PRO A 193 -6.45 -25.31 -14.96
N LEU A 194 -5.50 -25.60 -14.08
CA LEU A 194 -4.32 -24.77 -13.88
C LEU A 194 -3.26 -25.12 -14.93
N GLU A 195 -2.69 -24.09 -15.57
CA GLU A 195 -1.67 -24.27 -16.60
C GLU A 195 -0.33 -23.69 -16.15
N PRO A 196 0.82 -24.28 -16.54
CA PRO A 196 2.12 -23.66 -16.33
C PRO A 196 2.15 -22.23 -16.89
N GLY A 197 2.74 -21.30 -16.15
CA GLY A 197 2.77 -19.88 -16.49
C GLY A 197 1.52 -19.11 -16.07
N ASP A 198 0.52 -19.74 -15.42
CA ASP A 198 -0.57 -19.03 -14.78
C ASP A 198 -0.04 -18.20 -13.60
N GLU A 199 -0.41 -16.93 -13.54
CA GLU A 199 -0.24 -16.08 -12.36
C GLU A 199 -1.47 -16.25 -11.47
N LEU A 200 -1.29 -16.92 -10.33
CA LEU A 200 -2.33 -17.23 -9.37
C LEU A 200 -2.38 -16.16 -8.28
N LEU A 201 -3.52 -15.47 -8.14
CA LEU A 201 -3.73 -14.45 -7.13
C LEU A 201 -4.49 -15.03 -5.94
N PHE A 202 -3.92 -14.92 -4.75
CA PHE A 202 -4.54 -15.38 -3.50
C PHE A 202 -4.74 -14.25 -2.52
N VAL A 203 -5.79 -14.35 -1.71
CA VAL A 203 -5.89 -13.66 -0.43
C VAL A 203 -5.60 -14.67 0.66
N ALA A 204 -4.57 -14.43 1.45
CA ALA A 204 -4.07 -15.36 2.47
C ALA A 204 -3.81 -14.66 3.81
N ALA A 205 -4.00 -15.37 4.92
CA ALA A 205 -3.52 -14.93 6.21
C ALA A 205 -1.97 -14.89 6.22
N PRO A 206 -1.34 -13.97 6.98
CA PRO A 206 0.13 -13.82 6.98
C PRO A 206 0.89 -15.10 7.35
N ASP A 207 0.32 -15.91 8.22
CA ASP A 207 0.89 -17.18 8.68
C ASP A 207 0.60 -18.36 7.75
N ALA A 208 -0.24 -18.17 6.74
CA ALA A 208 -0.58 -19.20 5.75
C ALA A 208 0.33 -19.21 4.50
N GLU A 209 1.15 -18.18 4.28
CA GLU A 209 1.97 -18.03 3.07
C GLU A 209 2.95 -19.17 2.87
N ASP A 210 3.68 -19.58 3.93
CA ASP A 210 4.59 -20.72 3.88
C ASP A 210 3.87 -22.05 3.59
N ALA A 211 2.67 -22.22 4.11
CA ALA A 211 1.87 -23.40 3.84
C ALA A 211 1.31 -23.39 2.41
N LEU A 212 0.90 -22.23 1.90
CA LEU A 212 0.49 -22.03 0.52
C LEU A 212 1.63 -22.40 -0.44
N ARG A 213 2.83 -21.89 -0.18
CA ARG A 213 4.01 -22.23 -0.95
C ARG A 213 4.21 -23.75 -1.07
N ARG A 214 4.20 -24.47 0.05
CA ARG A 214 4.36 -25.93 0.08
C ARG A 214 3.23 -26.70 -0.59
N SER A 215 2.04 -26.14 -0.70
CA SER A 215 0.89 -26.81 -1.32
C SER A 215 0.85 -26.69 -2.83
N VAL A 216 1.47 -25.65 -3.39
CA VAL A 216 1.38 -25.30 -4.82
C VAL A 216 2.70 -25.52 -5.55
N LEU A 217 3.83 -25.34 -4.87
CA LEU A 217 5.16 -25.47 -5.45
C LEU A 217 5.78 -26.85 -5.20
N PRO A 218 6.68 -27.29 -6.08
CA PRO A 218 7.49 -28.49 -5.84
C PRO A 218 8.39 -28.26 -4.62
N GLY A 219 8.50 -29.28 -3.77
CA GLY A 219 9.35 -29.27 -2.57
C GLY A 219 10.86 -29.29 -2.91
#